data_ad5c2288b8d0b9c152a04b190504fee8
#
_entry.id   ad5c2288b8d0b9c152a04b190504fee8
#
_cell.length_a   1.000
_cell.length_b   1.000
_cell.length_c   1.000
_cell.angle_alpha   90.00
_cell.angle_beta   90.00
_cell.angle_gamma   90.00
#
_symmetry.space_group_name_H-M   'P 1'
#
loop_
_entity.id
_entity.type
_entity.pdbx_description
1 polymer ?
#
loop_
_entity_poly.entity_id
_entity_poly.type
_entity_poly.pdbx_seq_one_letter_code
_entity_poly.pdbx_strand_id
1 'polypeptide(L)'
;VAATTDDEKQDEAPAPAPAPRRRGRGPIATAVSVFGELLITAGLVLGLFVVYSLWWTNVIADREAHKQGNRVRDHWAAGPGSIDTKDGIGFLHVPAMGNGEVLVKAGTSHKILNDGVAGYYKDPIKSALPEDKEGNFTLAAHRDGHGAKFHKIDKIDKGDAIVFESRDKWYIYKVYAKLPETSKYNVKVLNPVPKESGAKKPGRYITLTTCTPVYTSRYRYVVWGELERIEKVDGKRTPPAELK
;
A
#
# COMPACT_ATOMS: atom_id res chain seq x y z
N VAL A 1 50.36 17.90 -100.35
CA VAL A 1 49.90 16.89 -99.39
C VAL A 1 49.74 17.59 -98.07
N ALA A 2 48.48 17.80 -97.64
CA ALA A 2 48.09 18.47 -96.44
C ALA A 2 47.92 17.44 -95.30
N ALA A 3 48.46 17.76 -94.15
CA ALA A 3 48.15 17.03 -92.89
C ALA A 3 47.26 17.90 -92.02
N THR A 4 46.09 17.42 -91.78
CA THR A 4 45.13 17.95 -90.84
C THR A 4 45.47 17.41 -89.44
N THR A 5 45.70 18.31 -88.55
CA THR A 5 45.76 18.03 -87.09
C THR A 5 44.42 18.22 -86.47
N ASP A 6 43.80 17.13 -85.99
CA ASP A 6 42.59 17.16 -85.16
C ASP A 6 42.97 17.60 -83.74
N ASP A 7 42.36 18.68 -83.30
CA ASP A 7 42.48 19.22 -81.96
C ASP A 7 41.35 18.58 -81.06
N GLU A 8 41.72 17.57 -80.27
CA GLU A 8 40.84 16.86 -79.39
C GLU A 8 40.68 17.66 -78.08
N LYS A 9 39.57 18.38 -77.99
CA LYS A 9 39.13 19.06 -76.76
C LYS A 9 38.74 18.00 -75.72
N GLN A 10 39.60 17.85 -74.74
CA GLN A 10 39.21 17.11 -73.49
C GLN A 10 38.18 17.89 -72.72
N ASP A 11 36.96 17.35 -72.61
CA ASP A 11 35.92 17.81 -71.73
C ASP A 11 36.30 17.49 -70.24
N GLU A 12 36.79 18.50 -69.54
CA GLU A 12 37.11 18.43 -68.12
C GLU A 12 35.83 18.41 -67.35
N ALA A 13 35.53 17.27 -66.66
CA ALA A 13 34.37 17.12 -65.83
C ALA A 13 34.37 18.16 -64.65
N PRO A 14 33.24 18.80 -64.32
CA PRO A 14 33.20 19.83 -63.26
C PRO A 14 33.57 19.23 -61.92
N ALA A 15 34.44 19.90 -61.18
CA ALA A 15 34.89 19.52 -59.85
C ALA A 15 33.72 19.39 -58.88
N PRO A 16 33.66 18.38 -57.97
CA PRO A 16 32.60 18.17 -57.05
C PRO A 16 32.46 19.38 -56.12
N ALA A 17 31.20 19.82 -55.96
CA ALA A 17 30.87 20.95 -55.09
C ALA A 17 31.35 20.71 -53.64
N PRO A 18 31.92 21.71 -52.95
CA PRO A 18 32.41 21.55 -51.59
C PRO A 18 31.26 21.18 -50.65
N ALA A 19 31.47 20.10 -49.87
CA ALA A 19 30.49 19.62 -48.88
C ALA A 19 30.11 20.75 -47.90
N PRO A 20 28.84 20.90 -47.55
CA PRO A 20 28.40 21.95 -46.66
C PRO A 20 29.11 21.86 -45.31
N ARG A 21 29.89 22.90 -44.99
CA ARG A 21 30.54 23.00 -43.67
C ARG A 21 29.48 23.03 -42.61
N ARG A 22 29.39 21.98 -41.77
CA ARG A 22 28.56 21.96 -40.56
C ARG A 22 28.96 23.13 -39.67
N ARG A 23 28.14 24.17 -39.64
CA ARG A 23 28.31 25.28 -38.71
C ARG A 23 28.25 24.70 -37.29
N GLY A 24 29.37 24.79 -36.56
CA GLY A 24 29.42 24.43 -35.14
C GLY A 24 28.35 25.18 -34.37
N ARG A 25 27.66 24.50 -33.44
CA ARG A 25 26.71 25.11 -32.56
C ARG A 25 27.39 26.22 -31.78
N GLY A 26 26.85 27.45 -31.80
CA GLY A 26 27.39 28.55 -31.00
C GLY A 26 27.28 28.24 -29.48
N PRO A 27 28.07 28.93 -28.64
CA PRO A 27 28.15 28.63 -27.21
C PRO A 27 26.77 28.68 -26.49
N ILE A 28 25.88 29.55 -26.94
CA ILE A 28 24.48 29.63 -26.40
C ILE A 28 23.68 28.40 -26.77
N ALA A 29 23.79 27.93 -28.03
CA ALA A 29 23.07 26.73 -28.44
C ALA A 29 23.58 25.47 -27.71
N THR A 30 24.87 25.43 -27.41
CA THR A 30 25.47 24.35 -26.60
C THR A 30 24.97 24.40 -25.15
N ALA A 31 24.93 25.60 -24.54
CA ALA A 31 24.43 25.77 -23.19
C ALA A 31 22.95 25.37 -23.07
N VAL A 32 22.13 25.76 -24.02
CA VAL A 32 20.69 25.38 -24.08
C VAL A 32 20.53 23.86 -24.24
N SER A 33 21.38 23.23 -25.09
CA SER A 33 21.36 21.78 -25.28
C SER A 33 21.71 21.03 -23.98
N VAL A 34 22.80 21.43 -23.30
CA VAL A 34 23.24 20.84 -22.03
C VAL A 34 22.17 21.02 -20.94
N PHE A 35 21.59 22.21 -20.86
CA PHE A 35 20.49 22.47 -19.89
C PHE A 35 19.26 21.59 -20.19
N GLY A 36 18.90 21.45 -21.49
CA GLY A 36 17.82 20.56 -21.90
C GLY A 36 18.07 19.09 -21.56
N GLU A 37 19.31 18.59 -21.77
CA GLU A 37 19.72 17.24 -21.40
C GLU A 37 19.65 17.01 -19.88
N LEU A 38 20.08 17.99 -19.08
CA LEU A 38 19.96 17.93 -17.62
C LEU A 38 18.51 17.88 -17.15
N LEU A 39 17.62 18.65 -17.76
CA LEU A 39 16.19 18.64 -17.44
C LEU A 39 15.55 17.29 -17.82
N ILE A 40 15.89 16.73 -18.98
CA ILE A 40 15.39 15.40 -19.38
C ILE A 40 15.89 14.33 -18.41
N THR A 41 17.16 14.37 -18.04
CA THR A 41 17.75 13.41 -17.08
C THR A 41 17.08 13.54 -15.71
N ALA A 42 16.91 14.78 -15.22
CA ALA A 42 16.20 15.03 -13.95
C ALA A 42 14.76 14.53 -14.00
N GLY A 43 14.04 14.78 -15.09
CA GLY A 43 12.69 14.28 -15.31
C GLY A 43 12.60 12.77 -15.31
N LEU A 44 13.56 12.09 -15.98
CA LEU A 44 13.64 10.63 -15.98
C LEU A 44 13.89 10.06 -14.58
N VAL A 45 14.85 10.64 -13.83
CA VAL A 45 15.17 10.23 -12.46
C VAL A 45 13.96 10.42 -11.54
N LEU A 46 13.26 11.56 -11.63
CA LEU A 46 12.03 11.80 -10.87
C LEU A 46 10.93 10.80 -11.24
N GLY A 47 10.74 10.51 -12.53
CA GLY A 47 9.77 9.51 -12.99
C GLY A 47 10.07 8.13 -12.43
N LEU A 48 11.33 7.69 -12.50
CA LEU A 48 11.77 6.41 -11.92
C LEU A 48 11.61 6.38 -10.39
N PHE A 49 11.88 7.50 -9.71
CA PHE A 49 11.68 7.62 -8.28
C PHE A 49 10.20 7.49 -7.89
N VAL A 50 9.29 8.09 -8.66
CA VAL A 50 7.83 7.96 -8.44
C VAL A 50 7.39 6.50 -8.63
N VAL A 51 7.82 5.85 -9.71
CA VAL A 51 7.53 4.42 -9.96
C VAL A 51 8.07 3.56 -8.81
N TYR A 52 9.31 3.78 -8.38
CA TYR A 52 9.91 3.09 -7.25
C TYR A 52 9.08 3.29 -5.96
N SER A 53 8.72 4.54 -5.65
CA SER A 53 8.02 4.87 -4.40
C SER A 53 6.60 4.32 -4.34
N LEU A 54 5.89 4.27 -5.48
CA LEU A 54 4.49 3.84 -5.51
C LEU A 54 4.32 2.34 -5.78
N TRP A 55 5.25 1.72 -6.46
CA TRP A 55 5.11 0.33 -6.89
C TRP A 55 6.07 -0.61 -6.17
N TRP A 56 7.38 -0.34 -6.18
CA TRP A 56 8.40 -1.23 -5.63
C TRP A 56 8.30 -1.41 -4.11
N THR A 57 7.99 -0.33 -3.39
CA THR A 57 7.75 -0.39 -1.95
C THR A 57 6.56 -1.28 -1.58
N ASN A 58 5.50 -1.29 -2.40
CA ASN A 58 4.36 -2.17 -2.20
C ASN A 58 4.73 -3.63 -2.44
N VAL A 59 5.49 -3.95 -3.49
CA VAL A 59 5.94 -5.32 -3.80
C VAL A 59 6.81 -5.88 -2.67
N ILE A 60 7.73 -5.07 -2.12
CA ILE A 60 8.58 -5.51 -1.01
C ILE A 60 7.75 -5.76 0.24
N ALA A 61 6.86 -4.82 0.59
CA ALA A 61 6.01 -4.94 1.77
C ALA A 61 5.07 -6.16 1.67
N ASP A 62 4.48 -6.42 0.52
CA ASP A 62 3.64 -7.60 0.29
C ASP A 62 4.43 -8.91 0.45
N ARG A 63 5.64 -8.97 -0.09
CA ARG A 63 6.52 -10.15 0.10
C ARG A 63 6.86 -10.39 1.56
N GLU A 64 7.17 -9.33 2.31
CA GLU A 64 7.50 -9.45 3.73
C GLU A 64 6.27 -9.85 4.55
N ALA A 65 5.10 -9.25 4.27
CA ALA A 65 3.84 -9.63 4.91
C ALA A 65 3.49 -11.11 4.66
N HIS A 66 3.62 -11.59 3.42
CA HIS A 66 3.39 -13.00 3.07
C HIS A 66 4.37 -13.93 3.79
N LYS A 67 5.65 -13.60 3.83
CA LYS A 67 6.67 -14.40 4.53
C LYS A 67 6.37 -14.52 6.04
N GLN A 68 6.00 -13.41 6.67
CA GLN A 68 5.61 -13.39 8.08
C GLN A 68 4.29 -14.14 8.29
N GLY A 69 3.31 -13.96 7.42
CA GLY A 69 2.04 -14.67 7.46
C GLY A 69 2.20 -16.19 7.35
N ASN A 70 3.06 -16.66 6.45
CA ASN A 70 3.37 -18.10 6.34
C ASN A 70 3.97 -18.65 7.64
N ARG A 71 4.89 -17.92 8.29
CA ARG A 71 5.42 -18.34 9.60
C ARG A 71 4.33 -18.47 10.66
N VAL A 72 3.36 -17.54 10.69
CA VAL A 72 2.20 -17.61 11.60
C VAL A 72 1.38 -18.87 11.31
N ARG A 73 1.10 -19.18 10.04
CA ARG A 73 0.35 -20.38 9.66
C ARG A 73 1.10 -21.66 9.95
N ASP A 74 2.41 -21.69 9.73
CA ASP A 74 3.27 -22.84 10.08
C ASP A 74 3.28 -23.09 11.59
N HIS A 75 3.34 -22.04 12.42
CA HIS A 75 3.21 -22.16 13.88
C HIS A 75 1.82 -22.68 14.28
N TRP A 76 0.76 -22.28 13.60
CA TRP A 76 -0.58 -22.81 13.87
C TRP A 76 -0.69 -24.29 13.52
N ALA A 77 -0.05 -24.74 12.45
CA ALA A 77 -0.02 -26.14 12.02
C ALA A 77 0.81 -27.04 12.96
N ALA A 78 1.87 -26.50 13.56
CA ALA A 78 2.75 -27.23 14.48
C ALA A 78 2.09 -27.60 15.83
N GLY A 79 0.89 -27.07 16.12
CA GLY A 79 0.13 -27.39 17.33
C GLY A 79 0.22 -26.34 18.44
N PRO A 80 -0.30 -26.64 19.65
CA PRO A 80 -0.36 -25.71 20.77
C PRO A 80 1.04 -25.47 21.34
N GLY A 81 1.66 -24.39 20.91
CA GLY A 81 2.87 -23.80 21.49
C GLY A 81 2.60 -22.34 21.84
N SER A 82 3.54 -21.68 22.55
CA SER A 82 3.45 -20.25 22.77
C SER A 82 3.41 -19.53 21.42
N ILE A 83 2.34 -18.80 21.15
CA ILE A 83 2.25 -17.95 19.97
C ILE A 83 3.38 -16.92 20.11
N ASP A 84 4.37 -16.97 19.21
CA ASP A 84 5.32 -15.87 19.11
C ASP A 84 4.59 -14.70 18.47
N THR A 85 4.06 -13.80 19.32
CA THR A 85 3.33 -12.59 18.90
C THR A 85 4.18 -11.62 18.08
N LYS A 86 5.47 -11.91 17.92
CA LYS A 86 6.38 -11.09 17.09
C LYS A 86 6.04 -11.19 15.61
N ASP A 87 5.65 -12.36 15.12
CA ASP A 87 5.30 -12.56 13.73
C ASP A 87 3.86 -12.13 13.41
N GLY A 88 2.94 -12.20 14.37
CA GLY A 88 1.55 -11.75 14.20
C GLY A 88 0.58 -12.52 15.08
N ILE A 89 -0.66 -12.02 15.21
CA ILE A 89 -1.72 -12.62 16.02
C ILE A 89 -2.84 -13.26 15.19
N GLY A 90 -2.86 -13.02 13.89
CA GLY A 90 -3.92 -13.52 13.01
C GLY A 90 -4.05 -12.68 11.75
N PHE A 91 -5.13 -12.90 11.03
CA PHE A 91 -5.37 -12.26 9.73
C PHE A 91 -6.71 -11.53 9.74
N LEU A 92 -6.69 -10.34 9.17
CA LEU A 92 -7.88 -9.54 8.94
C LEU A 92 -8.33 -9.71 7.49
N HIS A 93 -9.62 -9.97 7.30
CA HIS A 93 -10.27 -10.08 6.01
C HIS A 93 -11.38 -9.05 5.94
N VAL A 94 -11.38 -8.20 4.91
CA VAL A 94 -12.43 -7.21 4.67
C VAL A 94 -12.82 -7.28 3.20
N PRO A 95 -13.84 -8.09 2.86
CA PRO A 95 -14.24 -8.34 1.46
C PRO A 95 -14.50 -7.07 0.66
N ALA A 96 -15.13 -6.06 1.26
CA ALA A 96 -15.41 -4.77 0.63
C ALA A 96 -14.14 -4.04 0.14
N MET A 97 -12.98 -4.29 0.74
CA MET A 97 -11.71 -3.72 0.29
C MET A 97 -11.06 -4.53 -0.84
N GLY A 98 -11.42 -5.80 -1.02
CA GLY A 98 -10.88 -6.67 -2.07
C GLY A 98 -9.36 -6.86 -2.02
N ASN A 99 -8.75 -6.77 -0.83
CA ASN A 99 -7.29 -6.84 -0.64
C ASN A 99 -6.80 -8.17 -0.07
N GLY A 100 -7.67 -9.18 -0.03
CA GLY A 100 -7.35 -10.50 0.51
C GLY A 100 -7.14 -10.49 2.03
N GLU A 101 -6.24 -11.34 2.51
CA GLU A 101 -5.87 -11.41 3.93
C GLU A 101 -4.80 -10.37 4.28
N VAL A 102 -4.93 -9.79 5.47
CA VAL A 102 -3.97 -8.82 6.02
C VAL A 102 -3.45 -9.32 7.35
N LEU A 103 -2.16 -9.61 7.44
CA LEU A 103 -1.52 -10.01 8.69
C LEU A 103 -1.66 -8.90 9.74
N VAL A 104 -2.03 -9.28 10.98
CA VAL A 104 -2.17 -8.35 12.11
C VAL A 104 -1.04 -8.56 13.11
N LYS A 105 -0.33 -7.47 13.43
CA LYS A 105 0.81 -7.43 14.37
C LYS A 105 0.58 -6.47 15.52
N ALA A 106 1.39 -6.60 16.54
CA ALA A 106 1.39 -5.69 17.68
C ALA A 106 2.08 -4.36 17.36
N GLY A 107 1.42 -3.23 17.61
CA GLY A 107 1.97 -1.88 17.46
C GLY A 107 1.69 -1.23 16.12
N THR A 108 1.72 0.10 16.10
CA THR A 108 1.35 0.94 14.95
C THR A 108 2.47 1.87 14.51
N SER A 109 3.73 1.55 14.88
CA SER A 109 4.89 2.32 14.42
C SER A 109 5.11 2.15 12.91
N HIS A 110 5.72 3.15 12.27
CA HIS A 110 6.08 3.06 10.84
C HIS A 110 6.90 1.80 10.53
N LYS A 111 7.82 1.42 11.41
CA LYS A 111 8.65 0.21 11.25
C LYS A 111 7.79 -1.06 11.10
N ILE A 112 6.68 -1.14 11.84
CA ILE A 112 5.77 -2.30 11.78
C ILE A 112 4.87 -2.21 10.56
N LEU A 113 4.22 -1.06 10.36
CA LEU A 113 3.25 -0.90 9.26
C LEU A 113 3.90 -0.98 7.87
N ASN A 114 5.18 -0.61 7.76
CA ASN A 114 5.93 -0.69 6.50
C ASN A 114 6.19 -2.13 6.02
N ASP A 115 5.99 -3.13 6.89
CA ASP A 115 6.01 -4.54 6.50
C ASP A 115 4.74 -4.96 5.70
N GLY A 116 3.83 -4.03 5.38
CA GLY A 116 2.59 -4.34 4.66
C GLY A 116 1.55 -5.07 5.51
N VAL A 117 1.47 -4.75 6.79
CA VAL A 117 0.58 -5.37 7.78
C VAL A 117 -0.40 -4.35 8.38
N ALA A 118 -1.41 -4.85 9.09
CA ALA A 118 -2.19 -4.04 10.00
C ALA A 118 -1.61 -4.17 11.41
N GLY A 119 -1.50 -3.05 12.12
CA GLY A 119 -1.01 -3.00 13.49
C GLY A 119 -2.13 -2.74 14.49
N TYR A 120 -2.20 -3.49 15.60
CA TYR A 120 -3.11 -3.11 16.67
C TYR A 120 -2.46 -2.12 17.64
N TYR A 121 -3.26 -1.17 18.13
CA TYR A 121 -2.75 -0.10 19.00
C TYR A 121 -2.32 -0.63 20.36
N LYS A 122 -1.13 -0.21 20.80
CA LYS A 122 -0.66 -0.33 22.18
C LYS A 122 -0.71 1.00 22.92
N ASP A 123 -0.54 2.08 22.17
CA ASP A 123 -0.53 3.47 22.62
C ASP A 123 -1.29 4.32 21.58
N PRO A 124 -1.91 5.46 21.96
CA PRO A 124 -2.10 6.01 23.30
C PRO A 124 -3.19 5.29 24.10
N ILE A 125 -4.00 4.45 23.46
CA ILE A 125 -5.05 3.62 24.09
C ILE A 125 -4.74 2.17 23.74
N LYS A 126 -4.60 1.35 24.76
CA LYS A 126 -4.37 -0.09 24.56
C LYS A 126 -5.61 -0.73 23.92
N SER A 127 -5.41 -1.32 22.76
CA SER A 127 -6.42 -2.12 22.08
C SER A 127 -6.84 -3.32 22.92
N ALA A 128 -8.13 -3.61 22.97
CA ALA A 128 -8.59 -4.93 23.33
C ALA A 128 -8.16 -5.94 22.24
N LEU A 129 -8.10 -7.22 22.58
CA LEU A 129 -7.92 -8.31 21.62
C LEU A 129 -9.28 -8.93 21.28
N PRO A 130 -9.40 -9.61 20.13
CA PRO A 130 -10.68 -10.22 19.73
C PRO A 130 -11.24 -11.24 20.72
N GLU A 131 -10.40 -11.83 21.56
CA GLU A 131 -10.78 -12.79 22.59
C GLU A 131 -11.28 -12.17 23.90
N ASP A 132 -11.03 -10.87 24.11
CA ASP A 132 -11.48 -10.16 25.30
C ASP A 132 -13.01 -10.13 25.38
N LYS A 133 -13.54 -10.10 26.60
CA LYS A 133 -14.99 -10.13 26.85
C LYS A 133 -15.68 -8.85 26.34
N GLU A 134 -14.99 -7.73 26.39
CA GLU A 134 -15.45 -6.42 25.93
C GLU A 134 -14.26 -5.53 25.57
N GLY A 135 -14.50 -4.47 24.83
CA GLY A 135 -13.54 -3.47 24.43
C GLY A 135 -13.53 -3.25 22.92
N ASN A 136 -12.49 -2.57 22.45
CA ASN A 136 -12.36 -2.17 21.06
C ASN A 136 -11.03 -2.70 20.49
N PHE A 137 -11.11 -3.61 19.55
CA PHE A 137 -9.97 -4.10 18.81
C PHE A 137 -9.60 -3.09 17.74
N THR A 138 -8.57 -2.28 17.99
CA THR A 138 -8.24 -1.11 17.20
C THR A 138 -7.03 -1.36 16.31
N LEU A 139 -7.20 -1.16 15.01
CA LEU A 139 -6.22 -1.47 13.97
C LEU A 139 -5.88 -0.23 13.14
N ALA A 140 -4.61 -0.13 12.76
CA ALA A 140 -4.15 0.82 11.76
C ALA A 140 -3.38 0.11 10.65
N ALA A 141 -3.50 0.62 9.43
CA ALA A 141 -2.64 0.24 8.32
C ALA A 141 -2.44 1.41 7.37
N HIS A 142 -1.41 1.34 6.53
CA HIS A 142 -1.17 2.34 5.51
C HIS A 142 -2.31 2.42 4.49
N ARG A 143 -2.65 3.64 4.07
CA ARG A 143 -3.54 3.89 2.94
C ARG A 143 -2.78 3.89 1.62
N ASP A 144 -1.53 4.33 1.64
CA ASP A 144 -0.68 4.52 0.46
C ASP A 144 0.73 3.99 0.75
N GLY A 145 1.36 3.39 -0.26
CA GLY A 145 2.68 2.77 -0.13
C GLY A 145 2.72 1.59 0.84
N HIS A 146 3.85 0.91 0.90
CA HIS A 146 4.12 -0.19 1.84
C HIS A 146 2.97 -1.21 1.94
N GLY A 147 2.46 -1.68 0.79
CA GLY A 147 1.36 -2.64 0.70
C GLY A 147 -0.04 -2.04 0.83
N ALA A 148 -0.18 -0.77 1.25
CA ALA A 148 -1.42 0.02 1.26
C ALA A 148 -2.67 -0.76 1.70
N LYS A 149 -2.57 -1.54 2.80
CA LYS A 149 -3.59 -2.52 3.19
C LYS A 149 -4.98 -1.93 3.44
N PHE A 150 -5.06 -0.64 3.79
CA PHE A 150 -6.34 0.05 3.96
C PHE A 150 -6.60 1.10 2.86
N HIS A 151 -6.03 0.89 1.66
CA HIS A 151 -6.22 1.82 0.54
C HIS A 151 -7.69 2.06 0.22
N LYS A 152 -8.47 0.99 0.17
CA LYS A 152 -9.89 1.01 -0.20
C LYS A 152 -10.85 1.05 1.01
N ILE A 153 -10.43 1.57 2.15
CA ILE A 153 -11.28 1.66 3.36
C ILE A 153 -12.57 2.44 3.11
N ASP A 154 -12.56 3.38 2.17
CA ASP A 154 -13.74 4.16 1.74
C ASP A 154 -14.83 3.31 1.07
N LYS A 155 -14.50 2.11 0.58
CA LYS A 155 -15.44 1.17 -0.04
C LYS A 155 -16.25 0.37 0.98
N ILE A 156 -15.87 0.44 2.25
CA ILE A 156 -16.60 -0.25 3.31
C ILE A 156 -17.88 0.52 3.62
N ASP A 157 -19.02 -0.17 3.62
CA ASP A 157 -20.33 0.39 3.96
C ASP A 157 -20.94 -0.27 5.22
N LYS A 158 -22.00 0.35 5.76
CA LYS A 158 -22.74 -0.25 6.85
C LYS A 158 -23.35 -1.58 6.42
N GLY A 159 -23.18 -2.58 7.29
CA GLY A 159 -23.63 -3.94 7.01
C GLY A 159 -22.55 -4.84 6.40
N ASP A 160 -21.41 -4.29 5.95
CA ASP A 160 -20.29 -5.09 5.49
C ASP A 160 -19.64 -5.86 6.63
N ALA A 161 -19.02 -6.97 6.29
CA ALA A 161 -18.30 -7.80 7.23
C ALA A 161 -16.84 -7.40 7.35
N ILE A 162 -16.34 -7.45 8.60
CA ILE A 162 -14.92 -7.46 8.93
C ILE A 162 -14.69 -8.76 9.67
N VAL A 163 -13.83 -9.62 9.15
CA VAL A 163 -13.55 -10.93 9.73
C VAL A 163 -12.11 -10.98 10.23
N PHE A 164 -11.92 -11.31 11.50
CA PHE A 164 -10.61 -11.58 12.05
C PHE A 164 -10.43 -13.09 12.26
N GLU A 165 -9.41 -13.64 11.63
CA GLU A 165 -9.00 -15.04 11.72
C GLU A 165 -7.91 -15.17 12.77
N SER A 166 -8.20 -15.90 13.84
CA SER A 166 -7.19 -16.39 14.79
C SER A 166 -6.85 -17.84 14.50
N ARG A 167 -5.97 -18.42 15.31
CA ARG A 167 -5.64 -19.84 15.22
C ARG A 167 -6.86 -20.75 15.32
N ASP A 168 -7.76 -20.47 16.27
CA ASP A 168 -8.82 -21.39 16.65
C ASP A 168 -10.23 -20.83 16.37
N LYS A 169 -10.36 -19.56 16.01
CA LYS A 169 -11.64 -18.86 15.87
C LYS A 169 -11.65 -17.85 14.75
N TRP A 170 -12.82 -17.72 14.14
CA TRP A 170 -13.22 -16.60 13.30
C TRP A 170 -14.07 -15.65 14.13
N TYR A 171 -13.70 -14.37 14.15
CA TYR A 171 -14.47 -13.29 14.77
C TYR A 171 -15.09 -12.47 13.68
N ILE A 172 -16.40 -12.52 13.56
CA ILE A 172 -17.15 -11.86 12.51
C ILE A 172 -17.78 -10.59 13.08
N TYR A 173 -17.34 -9.44 12.61
CA TYR A 173 -17.86 -8.14 12.97
C TYR A 173 -18.70 -7.59 11.83
N LYS A 174 -19.73 -6.83 12.19
CA LYS A 174 -20.58 -6.11 11.23
C LYS A 174 -20.35 -4.61 11.35
N VAL A 175 -20.08 -3.96 10.24
CA VAL A 175 -19.86 -2.50 10.20
C VAL A 175 -21.17 -1.79 10.52
N TYR A 176 -21.13 -0.88 11.50
CA TYR A 176 -22.30 -0.09 11.89
C TYR A 176 -22.10 1.42 11.72
N ALA A 177 -20.86 1.90 11.70
CA ALA A 177 -20.54 3.32 11.54
C ALA A 177 -19.22 3.54 10.81
N LYS A 178 -19.11 4.69 10.14
CA LYS A 178 -17.86 5.18 9.54
C LYS A 178 -17.75 6.70 9.71
N LEU A 179 -16.51 7.19 9.82
CA LEU A 179 -16.17 8.60 9.89
C LEU A 179 -15.09 8.87 8.83
N PRO A 180 -15.47 9.45 7.66
CA PRO A 180 -14.57 9.64 6.53
C PRO A 180 -13.38 10.56 6.82
N GLU A 181 -13.55 11.50 7.75
CA GLU A 181 -12.50 12.45 8.11
C GLU A 181 -12.57 12.84 9.58
N THR A 182 -11.45 12.71 10.28
CA THR A 182 -11.25 13.26 11.62
C THR A 182 -9.81 13.68 11.83
N SER A 183 -9.54 14.49 12.86
CA SER A 183 -8.18 14.88 13.20
C SER A 183 -7.30 13.67 13.50
N LYS A 184 -6.04 13.71 13.06
CA LYS A 184 -5.05 12.68 13.42
C LYS A 184 -4.77 12.59 14.93
N TYR A 185 -5.18 13.60 15.70
CA TYR A 185 -5.06 13.66 17.16
C TYR A 185 -6.33 13.20 17.89
N ASN A 186 -7.37 12.83 17.15
CA ASN A 186 -8.61 12.34 17.74
C ASN A 186 -8.46 10.89 18.18
N VAL A 187 -7.90 10.69 19.37
CA VAL A 187 -7.71 9.35 19.96
C VAL A 187 -9.01 8.75 20.50
N LYS A 188 -10.09 9.54 20.66
CA LYS A 188 -11.37 9.07 21.18
C LYS A 188 -12.02 8.01 20.32
N VAL A 189 -11.70 7.99 19.01
CA VAL A 189 -12.14 6.96 18.07
C VAL A 189 -11.68 5.55 18.46
N LEU A 190 -10.62 5.44 19.26
CA LEU A 190 -10.00 4.18 19.70
C LEU A 190 -10.52 3.72 21.09
N ASN A 191 -11.38 4.50 21.76
CA ASN A 191 -11.86 4.18 23.10
C ASN A 191 -12.50 2.80 23.16
N PRO A 192 -12.45 2.10 24.31
CA PRO A 192 -13.12 0.80 24.50
C PRO A 192 -14.60 0.83 24.14
N VAL A 193 -15.28 1.95 24.43
CA VAL A 193 -16.62 2.28 23.92
C VAL A 193 -16.46 3.50 23.00
N PRO A 194 -16.44 3.31 21.67
CA PRO A 194 -16.16 4.40 20.72
C PRO A 194 -17.41 5.28 20.53
N LYS A 195 -17.66 6.20 21.46
CA LYS A 195 -18.89 7.03 21.51
C LYS A 195 -19.14 7.83 20.22
N GLU A 196 -18.10 8.22 19.51
CA GLU A 196 -18.21 8.94 18.23
C GLU A 196 -18.83 8.09 17.10
N SER A 197 -18.82 6.78 17.23
CA SER A 197 -19.53 5.86 16.33
C SER A 197 -21.02 5.72 16.63
N GLY A 198 -21.48 6.29 17.78
CA GLY A 198 -22.82 6.08 18.30
C GLY A 198 -22.93 4.97 19.34
N ALA A 199 -21.83 4.27 19.67
CA ALA A 199 -21.81 3.24 20.71
C ALA A 199 -22.10 3.86 22.10
N LYS A 200 -23.01 3.25 22.87
CA LYS A 200 -23.48 3.79 24.16
C LYS A 200 -23.15 2.90 25.37
N LYS A 201 -22.77 1.66 25.13
CA LYS A 201 -22.54 0.63 26.17
C LYS A 201 -21.27 -0.15 25.90
N PRO A 202 -20.68 -0.79 26.90
CA PRO A 202 -19.64 -1.79 26.68
C PRO A 202 -20.11 -2.87 25.71
N GLY A 203 -19.21 -3.29 24.84
CA GLY A 203 -19.48 -4.29 23.81
C GLY A 203 -18.14 -4.79 23.24
N ARG A 204 -18.19 -5.57 22.18
CA ARG A 204 -17.00 -6.06 21.50
C ARG A 204 -16.93 -5.40 20.13
N TYR A 205 -16.10 -4.38 20.06
CA TYR A 205 -15.96 -3.53 18.88
C TYR A 205 -14.67 -3.81 18.13
N ILE A 206 -14.65 -3.45 16.84
CA ILE A 206 -13.46 -3.33 16.04
C ILE A 206 -13.41 -1.94 15.42
N THR A 207 -12.20 -1.36 15.34
CA THR A 207 -11.97 -0.07 14.70
C THR A 207 -10.84 -0.20 13.70
N LEU A 208 -11.09 0.17 12.45
CA LEU A 208 -10.07 0.30 11.41
C LEU A 208 -9.75 1.77 11.20
N THR A 209 -8.47 2.14 11.21
CA THR A 209 -8.01 3.52 10.99
C THR A 209 -6.94 3.59 9.91
N THR A 210 -7.00 4.64 9.10
CA THR A 210 -5.95 4.92 8.11
C THR A 210 -5.86 6.42 7.82
N CYS A 211 -4.85 6.83 7.07
CA CYS A 211 -4.69 8.21 6.62
C CYS A 211 -5.76 8.61 5.59
N THR A 212 -6.12 9.89 5.55
CA THR A 212 -7.00 10.47 4.53
C THR A 212 -6.69 11.95 4.34
N PRO A 213 -6.89 12.55 3.14
CA PRO A 213 -7.13 11.91 1.83
C PRO A 213 -5.98 10.99 1.39
N VAL A 214 -6.22 10.23 0.30
CA VAL A 214 -5.20 9.40 -0.35
C VAL A 214 -3.96 10.25 -0.66
N TYR A 215 -2.76 9.67 -0.45
CA TYR A 215 -1.44 10.32 -0.59
C TYR A 215 -1.17 11.46 0.41
N THR A 216 -1.94 11.53 1.49
CA THR A 216 -1.69 12.48 2.59
C THR A 216 -1.79 11.80 3.95
N SER A 217 -1.21 12.43 4.98
CA SER A 217 -1.34 11.99 6.38
C SER A 217 -2.09 13.01 7.25
N ARG A 218 -2.87 13.89 6.59
CA ARG A 218 -3.47 15.07 7.23
C ARG A 218 -4.53 14.71 8.25
N TYR A 219 -5.44 13.80 7.85
CA TYR A 219 -6.57 13.35 8.67
C TYR A 219 -6.59 11.83 8.81
N ARG A 220 -7.62 11.31 9.48
CA ARG A 220 -7.87 9.88 9.62
C ARG A 220 -9.26 9.52 9.12
N TYR A 221 -9.33 8.41 8.39
CA TYR A 221 -10.56 7.70 8.06
C TYR A 221 -10.76 6.60 9.10
N VAL A 222 -11.98 6.45 9.61
CA VAL A 222 -12.31 5.47 10.66
C VAL A 222 -13.54 4.66 10.26
N VAL A 223 -13.49 3.35 10.49
CA VAL A 223 -14.61 2.43 10.34
C VAL A 223 -14.78 1.66 11.63
N TRP A 224 -16.02 1.52 12.12
CA TRP A 224 -16.35 0.75 13.31
C TRP A 224 -17.28 -0.41 12.99
N GLY A 225 -16.95 -1.58 13.55
CA GLY A 225 -17.76 -2.77 13.55
C GLY A 225 -18.07 -3.23 14.97
N GLU A 226 -19.17 -3.94 15.15
CA GLU A 226 -19.53 -4.63 16.38
C GLU A 226 -19.52 -6.14 16.13
N LEU A 227 -19.03 -6.92 17.10
CA LEU A 227 -18.96 -8.37 16.97
C LEU A 227 -20.38 -8.94 16.87
N GLU A 228 -20.64 -9.65 15.76
CA GLU A 228 -21.91 -10.31 15.51
C GLU A 228 -21.89 -11.75 16.02
N ARG A 229 -20.81 -12.49 15.70
CA ARG A 229 -20.66 -13.88 16.11
C ARG A 229 -19.21 -14.36 16.09
N ILE A 230 -19.00 -15.52 16.70
CA ILE A 230 -17.71 -16.23 16.69
C ILE A 230 -17.97 -17.63 16.17
N GLU A 231 -17.13 -18.07 15.23
CA GLU A 231 -17.14 -19.43 14.71
C GLU A 231 -15.81 -20.12 15.07
N LYS A 232 -15.85 -21.44 15.32
CA LYS A 232 -14.63 -22.23 15.51
C LYS A 232 -13.99 -22.54 14.16
N VAL A 233 -12.69 -22.47 14.11
CA VAL A 233 -11.94 -22.94 12.93
C VAL A 233 -11.99 -24.47 12.93
N ASP A 234 -12.43 -25.04 11.81
CA ASP A 234 -12.37 -26.50 11.57
C ASP A 234 -10.97 -26.94 11.10
N GLY A 235 -10.75 -28.24 11.00
CA GLY A 235 -9.45 -28.80 10.57
C GLY A 235 -9.04 -28.43 9.15
N LYS A 236 -10.00 -27.94 8.30
CA LYS A 236 -9.74 -27.47 6.94
C LYS A 236 -9.66 -25.95 6.84
N ARG A 237 -9.85 -25.24 7.96
CA ARG A 237 -9.96 -23.77 8.02
C ARG A 237 -10.98 -23.22 7.03
N THR A 238 -12.15 -23.88 6.99
CA THR A 238 -13.24 -23.43 6.10
C THR A 238 -13.63 -21.99 6.42
N PRO A 239 -13.56 -21.08 5.44
CA PRO A 239 -13.88 -19.67 5.69
C PRO A 239 -15.38 -19.50 5.95
N PRO A 240 -15.77 -18.55 6.81
CA PRO A 240 -17.16 -18.18 7.06
C PRO A 240 -17.84 -17.67 5.78
N ALA A 241 -19.17 -17.57 5.81
CA ALA A 241 -19.98 -17.23 4.65
C ALA A 241 -19.61 -15.87 4.02
N GLU A 242 -19.18 -14.92 4.83
CA GLU A 242 -18.76 -13.58 4.42
C GLU A 242 -17.51 -13.56 3.54
N LEU A 243 -16.72 -14.64 3.52
CA LEU A 243 -15.49 -14.76 2.75
C LEU A 243 -15.60 -15.68 1.52
N LYS A 244 -16.83 -16.13 1.20
CA LYS A 244 -17.13 -17.02 0.04
C LYS A 244 -17.52 -16.27 -1.21
#